data_ae98a186428e2619999656d189dd95bc
#
_entry.id   ae98a186428e2619999656d189dd95bc
#
_cell.length_a   1.000
_cell.length_b   1.000
_cell.length_c   1.000
_cell.angle_alpha   90.00
_cell.angle_beta   90.00
_cell.angle_gamma   90.00
#
_symmetry.space_group_name_H-M   'P 1'
#
loop_
_entity.id
_entity.type
_entity.pdbx_description
1 polymer ?
#
loop_
_entity_poly.entity_id
_entity_poly.type
_entity_poly.pdbx_seq_one_letter_code
_entity_poly.pdbx_strand_id
1 'polypeptide(L)'
;MKYTVITGASSGIGYESALAFAARGKNLILVARRQEELDGLKFKINEMNPELDVVIRRTDLSITGNVYKLYESLQAVQIETWINNAGFGNFASIAEQNLNKIETMLHVNIEALTILSSLFVRDYSMVDGTQLINVSSGGGYTIVADAVTYCATKFYVSAFTEGLSHELKEQGAKLQAKVLAPGATETEFAKRSFDIDEFQYDTVVPKFPTAKQMAQFMLDLYDSDKVVGLVDGSTYNYELKNPIFNFAVRKTNSSS
;
A
#
# COMPACT_ATOMS: atom_id res chain seq x y z
N MET A 1 -23.29 -4.12 3.98
CA MET A 1 -22.17 -3.57 4.79
C MET A 1 -20.95 -3.58 3.90
N LYS A 2 -20.20 -2.44 3.83
CA LYS A 2 -19.00 -2.31 2.98
C LYS A 2 -17.76 -2.26 3.86
N TYR A 3 -16.63 -2.78 3.36
CA TYR A 3 -15.38 -2.87 4.10
C TYR A 3 -14.21 -2.19 3.38
N THR A 4 -13.27 -1.68 4.17
CA THR A 4 -11.93 -1.30 3.74
C THR A 4 -10.95 -2.40 4.16
N VAL A 5 -10.28 -3.01 3.19
CA VAL A 5 -9.23 -4.03 3.42
C VAL A 5 -7.88 -3.32 3.53
N ILE A 6 -7.10 -3.64 4.57
CA ILE A 6 -5.75 -3.08 4.76
C ILE A 6 -4.77 -4.21 5.01
N THR A 7 -3.83 -4.39 4.09
CA THR A 7 -2.72 -5.34 4.28
C THR A 7 -1.56 -4.68 5.04
N GLY A 8 -0.83 -5.46 5.83
CA GLY A 8 0.24 -4.92 6.69
C GLY A 8 -0.28 -4.07 7.86
N ALA A 9 -1.50 -4.37 8.34
CA ALA A 9 -2.18 -3.57 9.38
C ALA A 9 -1.60 -3.71 10.79
N SER A 10 -0.61 -4.57 11.03
CA SER A 10 -0.09 -4.83 12.38
C SER A 10 0.92 -3.80 12.89
N SER A 11 1.35 -2.83 12.10
CA SER A 11 2.28 -1.76 12.51
C SER A 11 2.34 -0.60 11.50
N GLY A 12 2.95 0.50 11.92
CA GLY A 12 3.32 1.62 11.06
C GLY A 12 2.13 2.24 10.32
N ILE A 13 2.32 2.53 9.03
CA ILE A 13 1.32 3.21 8.19
C ILE A 13 0.01 2.42 8.12
N GLY A 14 0.07 1.09 7.99
CA GLY A 14 -1.13 0.25 7.92
C GLY A 14 -1.96 0.27 9.20
N TYR A 15 -1.29 0.26 10.36
CA TYR A 15 -1.93 0.36 11.67
C TYR A 15 -2.63 1.72 11.86
N GLU A 16 -1.92 2.81 11.60
CA GLU A 16 -2.48 4.15 11.73
C GLU A 16 -3.56 4.43 10.68
N SER A 17 -3.41 3.89 9.46
CA SER A 17 -4.48 3.98 8.44
C SER A 17 -5.75 3.25 8.90
N ALA A 18 -5.62 2.08 9.54
CA ALA A 18 -6.79 1.38 10.08
C ALA A 18 -7.53 2.23 11.12
N LEU A 19 -6.81 2.88 12.04
CA LEU A 19 -7.40 3.82 13.01
C LEU A 19 -8.05 5.02 12.32
N ALA A 20 -7.41 5.56 11.29
CA ALA A 20 -7.92 6.72 10.56
C ALA A 20 -9.21 6.41 9.76
N PHE A 21 -9.28 5.24 9.10
CA PHE A 21 -10.50 4.79 8.43
C PHE A 21 -11.61 4.40 9.42
N ALA A 22 -11.26 3.80 10.57
CA ALA A 22 -12.21 3.53 11.65
C ALA A 22 -12.83 4.83 12.19
N ALA A 23 -12.04 5.88 12.40
CA ALA A 23 -12.53 7.19 12.82
C ALA A 23 -13.52 7.82 11.81
N ARG A 24 -13.48 7.38 10.54
CA ARG A 24 -14.45 7.75 9.50
C ARG A 24 -15.67 6.81 9.42
N GLY A 25 -15.81 5.91 10.37
CA GLY A 25 -16.95 4.97 10.42
C GLY A 25 -16.87 3.82 9.41
N LYS A 26 -15.66 3.49 8.91
CA LYS A 26 -15.47 2.39 7.96
C LYS A 26 -15.28 1.07 8.68
N ASN A 27 -16.02 0.04 8.24
CA ASN A 27 -15.73 -1.34 8.66
C ASN A 27 -14.44 -1.81 8.03
N LEU A 28 -13.70 -2.65 8.73
CA LEU A 28 -12.32 -2.97 8.37
C LEU A 28 -12.08 -4.48 8.24
N ILE A 29 -11.24 -4.84 7.29
CA ILE A 29 -10.62 -6.16 7.21
C ILE A 29 -9.11 -5.95 7.37
N LEU A 30 -8.59 -6.37 8.51
CA LEU A 30 -7.19 -6.19 8.89
C LEU A 30 -6.39 -7.44 8.53
N VAL A 31 -5.38 -7.27 7.69
CA VAL A 31 -4.57 -8.39 7.18
C VAL A 31 -3.11 -8.22 7.59
N ALA A 32 -2.56 -9.18 8.34
CA ALA A 32 -1.14 -9.26 8.68
C ALA A 32 -0.79 -10.65 9.21
N ARG A 33 0.50 -10.87 9.54
CA ARG A 33 1.00 -12.13 10.10
C ARG A 33 0.86 -12.22 11.62
N ARG A 34 0.98 -11.08 12.33
CA ARG A 34 1.02 -10.99 13.80
C ARG A 34 -0.41 -10.91 14.32
N GLN A 35 -0.90 -12.01 14.88
CA GLN A 35 -2.27 -12.09 15.41
C GLN A 35 -2.49 -11.14 16.58
N GLU A 36 -1.59 -11.17 17.57
CA GLU A 36 -1.71 -10.36 18.80
C GLU A 36 -1.81 -8.86 18.49
N GLU A 37 -1.02 -8.37 17.53
CA GLU A 37 -1.07 -6.97 17.09
C GLU A 37 -2.40 -6.61 16.40
N LEU A 38 -2.94 -7.56 15.63
CA LEU A 38 -4.25 -7.38 14.99
C LEU A 38 -5.38 -7.38 16.01
N ASP A 39 -5.31 -8.26 17.02
CA ASP A 39 -6.30 -8.32 18.11
C ASP A 39 -6.27 -7.02 18.94
N GLY A 40 -5.06 -6.53 19.27
CA GLY A 40 -4.90 -5.24 19.96
C GLY A 40 -5.44 -4.06 19.15
N LEU A 41 -5.19 -4.03 17.82
CA LEU A 41 -5.73 -3.00 16.95
C LEU A 41 -7.27 -3.07 16.86
N LYS A 42 -7.82 -4.26 16.72
CA LYS A 42 -9.28 -4.47 16.73
C LYS A 42 -9.90 -4.01 18.04
N PHE A 43 -9.30 -4.36 19.18
CA PHE A 43 -9.76 -3.91 20.49
C PHE A 43 -9.81 -2.38 20.57
N LYS A 44 -8.73 -1.71 20.16
CA LYS A 44 -8.64 -0.24 20.16
C LYS A 44 -9.68 0.42 19.23
N ILE A 45 -9.94 -0.18 18.06
CA ILE A 45 -10.96 0.32 17.14
C ILE A 45 -12.36 0.18 17.76
N ASN A 46 -12.65 -0.95 18.39
CA ASN A 46 -13.93 -1.19 19.04
C ASN A 46 -14.15 -0.28 20.26
N GLU A 47 -13.10 0.11 20.99
CA GLU A 47 -13.18 1.13 22.03
C GLU A 47 -13.53 2.52 21.45
N MET A 48 -13.02 2.86 20.27
CA MET A 48 -13.32 4.12 19.58
C MET A 48 -14.75 4.15 19.02
N ASN A 49 -15.19 3.03 18.45
CA ASN A 49 -16.53 2.89 17.88
C ASN A 49 -16.97 1.41 17.88
N PRO A 50 -17.79 0.99 18.85
CA PRO A 50 -18.26 -0.40 18.99
C PRO A 50 -19.20 -0.87 17.86
N GLU A 51 -19.77 0.05 17.07
CA GLU A 51 -20.66 -0.27 15.96
C GLU A 51 -19.90 -0.75 14.70
N LEU A 52 -18.57 -0.59 14.67
CA LEU A 52 -17.76 -1.01 13.54
C LEU A 52 -17.52 -2.53 13.55
N ASP A 53 -17.74 -3.14 12.41
CA ASP A 53 -17.33 -4.52 12.21
C ASP A 53 -15.86 -4.57 11.77
N VAL A 54 -15.04 -5.26 12.56
CA VAL A 54 -13.59 -5.41 12.33
C VAL A 54 -13.27 -6.90 12.21
N VAL A 55 -12.93 -7.31 11.00
CA VAL A 55 -12.57 -8.68 10.66
C VAL A 55 -11.06 -8.83 10.58
N ILE A 56 -10.49 -9.84 11.21
CA ILE A 56 -9.07 -10.16 11.14
C ILE A 56 -8.84 -11.31 10.16
N ARG A 57 -7.80 -11.17 9.34
CA ARG A 57 -7.28 -12.22 8.45
C ARG A 57 -5.78 -12.38 8.68
N ARG A 58 -5.40 -13.33 9.55
CA ARG A 58 -3.99 -13.70 9.73
C ARG A 58 -3.48 -14.36 8.46
N THR A 59 -2.60 -13.67 7.73
CA THR A 59 -2.11 -14.13 6.42
C THR A 59 -0.64 -13.77 6.24
N ASP A 60 0.15 -14.73 5.79
CA ASP A 60 1.50 -14.48 5.27
C ASP A 60 1.42 -14.31 3.76
N LEU A 61 1.63 -13.09 3.29
CA LEU A 61 1.59 -12.71 1.88
C LEU A 61 2.86 -13.07 1.10
N SER A 62 3.90 -13.60 1.76
CA SER A 62 5.07 -14.14 1.07
C SER A 62 4.81 -15.52 0.44
N ILE A 63 3.67 -16.13 0.74
CA ILE A 63 3.27 -17.43 0.23
C ILE A 63 2.12 -17.23 -0.76
N THR A 64 2.37 -17.40 -2.05
CA THR A 64 1.41 -17.15 -3.14
C THR A 64 0.06 -17.83 -2.92
N GLY A 65 0.04 -19.09 -2.45
CA GLY A 65 -1.20 -19.80 -2.15
C GLY A 65 -2.05 -19.14 -1.07
N ASN A 66 -1.43 -18.46 -0.10
CA ASN A 66 -2.16 -17.72 0.93
C ASN A 66 -2.78 -16.43 0.38
N VAL A 67 -2.16 -15.81 -0.63
CA VAL A 67 -2.69 -14.60 -1.28
C VAL A 67 -4.03 -14.89 -1.95
N TYR A 68 -4.12 -15.98 -2.71
CA TYR A 68 -5.38 -16.43 -3.33
C TYR A 68 -6.43 -16.79 -2.27
N LYS A 69 -6.07 -17.60 -1.26
CA LYS A 69 -6.98 -17.99 -0.17
C LYS A 69 -7.52 -16.78 0.60
N LEU A 70 -6.67 -15.76 0.82
CA LEU A 70 -7.11 -14.52 1.44
C LEU A 70 -8.25 -13.90 0.61
N TYR A 71 -8.02 -13.68 -0.68
CA TYR A 71 -9.01 -13.05 -1.55
C TYR A 71 -10.30 -13.88 -1.64
N GLU A 72 -10.18 -15.20 -1.82
CA GLU A 72 -11.32 -16.12 -1.83
C GLU A 72 -12.16 -16.06 -0.55
N SER A 73 -11.51 -15.94 0.61
CA SER A 73 -12.18 -15.84 1.91
C SER A 73 -13.03 -14.58 2.08
N LEU A 74 -12.91 -13.61 1.17
CA LEU A 74 -13.59 -12.33 1.20
C LEU A 74 -14.70 -12.18 0.14
N GLN A 75 -14.96 -13.21 -0.68
CA GLN A 75 -15.96 -13.14 -1.75
C GLN A 75 -17.39 -12.90 -1.26
N ALA A 76 -17.70 -13.24 -0.01
CA ALA A 76 -19.03 -13.06 0.58
C ALA A 76 -19.27 -11.63 1.12
N VAL A 77 -18.25 -10.75 1.11
CA VAL A 77 -18.35 -9.39 1.63
C VAL A 77 -18.17 -8.35 0.54
N GLN A 78 -18.82 -7.20 0.69
CA GLN A 78 -18.63 -6.09 -0.23
C GLN A 78 -17.41 -5.26 0.19
N ILE A 79 -16.46 -5.06 -0.70
CA ILE A 79 -15.26 -4.28 -0.46
C ILE A 79 -15.40 -2.94 -1.20
N GLU A 80 -15.30 -1.83 -0.48
CA GLU A 80 -15.28 -0.49 -1.09
C GLU A 80 -13.87 0.01 -1.34
N THR A 81 -12.89 -0.39 -0.50
CA THR A 81 -11.51 0.06 -0.63
C THR A 81 -10.56 -1.10 -0.34
N TRP A 82 -9.58 -1.28 -1.21
CA TRP A 82 -8.50 -2.23 -1.02
C TRP A 82 -7.18 -1.48 -0.91
N ILE A 83 -6.48 -1.62 0.24
CA ILE A 83 -5.21 -0.98 0.49
C ILE A 83 -4.10 -2.02 0.58
N ASN A 84 -3.26 -2.10 -0.46
CA ASN A 84 -2.05 -2.89 -0.46
C ASN A 84 -0.92 -2.09 0.20
N ASN A 85 -0.83 -2.19 1.53
CA ASN A 85 0.20 -1.51 2.31
C ASN A 85 1.32 -2.48 2.78
N ALA A 86 1.07 -3.79 2.83
CA ALA A 86 2.08 -4.75 3.23
C ALA A 86 3.32 -4.65 2.33
N GLY A 87 4.49 -4.56 2.98
CA GLY A 87 5.78 -4.48 2.29
C GLY A 87 6.91 -4.29 3.29
N PHE A 88 8.13 -4.57 2.86
CA PHE A 88 9.33 -4.31 3.64
C PHE A 88 10.53 -4.02 2.72
N GLY A 89 11.61 -3.51 3.29
CA GLY A 89 12.84 -3.17 2.61
C GLY A 89 13.99 -4.11 2.96
N ASN A 90 15.05 -4.03 2.16
CA ASN A 90 16.35 -4.59 2.47
C ASN A 90 17.40 -3.58 2.00
N PHE A 91 18.17 -3.05 2.93
CA PHE A 91 19.16 -2.01 2.68
C PHE A 91 20.56 -2.60 2.85
N ALA A 92 21.16 -2.95 1.74
CA ALA A 92 22.52 -3.44 1.62
C ALA A 92 22.98 -3.29 0.15
N SER A 93 24.28 -3.25 -0.07
CA SER A 93 24.83 -3.30 -1.45
C SER A 93 24.38 -4.58 -2.14
N ILE A 94 24.26 -4.56 -3.46
CA ILE A 94 23.79 -5.73 -4.23
C ILE A 94 24.60 -6.99 -3.93
N ALA A 95 25.92 -6.84 -3.73
CA ALA A 95 26.82 -7.96 -3.47
C ALA A 95 26.62 -8.59 -2.07
N GLU A 96 26.06 -7.85 -1.12
CA GLU A 96 25.93 -8.25 0.29
C GLU A 96 24.49 -8.61 0.68
N GLN A 97 23.55 -8.52 -0.25
CA GLN A 97 22.13 -8.80 0.02
C GLN A 97 21.90 -10.26 0.39
N ASN A 98 21.06 -10.48 1.40
CA ASN A 98 20.53 -11.80 1.71
C ASN A 98 19.47 -12.19 0.66
N LEU A 99 19.76 -13.16 -0.21
CA LEU A 99 18.89 -13.56 -1.31
C LEU A 99 17.54 -14.09 -0.83
N ASN A 100 17.46 -14.84 0.29
CA ASN A 100 16.18 -15.31 0.83
C ASN A 100 15.28 -14.14 1.26
N LYS A 101 15.89 -13.09 1.84
CA LYS A 101 15.17 -11.86 2.21
C LYS A 101 14.70 -11.11 0.96
N ILE A 102 15.53 -11.08 -0.09
CA ILE A 102 15.17 -10.47 -1.38
C ILE A 102 14.00 -11.22 -2.03
N GLU A 103 14.05 -12.55 -2.13
CA GLU A 103 12.95 -13.35 -2.67
C GLU A 103 11.64 -13.08 -1.92
N THR A 104 11.69 -13.11 -0.58
CA THR A 104 10.54 -12.79 0.26
C THR A 104 10.01 -11.37 -0.01
N MET A 105 10.92 -10.40 -0.19
CA MET A 105 10.55 -9.01 -0.52
C MET A 105 9.87 -8.92 -1.88
N LEU A 106 10.37 -9.61 -2.90
CA LEU A 106 9.76 -9.65 -4.23
C LEU A 106 8.36 -10.26 -4.18
N HIS A 107 8.19 -11.37 -3.44
CA HIS A 107 6.88 -12.00 -3.25
C HIS A 107 5.87 -11.04 -2.59
N VAL A 108 6.25 -10.34 -1.52
CA VAL A 108 5.33 -9.45 -0.81
C VAL A 108 5.10 -8.14 -1.57
N ASN A 109 6.18 -7.46 -1.99
CA ASN A 109 6.08 -6.11 -2.55
C ASN A 109 5.55 -6.09 -3.99
N ILE A 110 5.77 -7.17 -4.76
CA ILE A 110 5.38 -7.25 -6.18
C ILE A 110 4.28 -8.27 -6.40
N GLU A 111 4.57 -9.56 -6.17
CA GLU A 111 3.68 -10.65 -6.57
C GLU A 111 2.33 -10.58 -5.85
N ALA A 112 2.33 -10.52 -4.51
CA ALA A 112 1.11 -10.47 -3.72
C ALA A 112 0.27 -9.21 -4.04
N LEU A 113 0.91 -8.05 -4.16
CA LEU A 113 0.27 -6.80 -4.55
C LEU A 113 -0.38 -6.92 -5.92
N THR A 114 0.35 -7.47 -6.91
CA THR A 114 -0.15 -7.63 -8.28
C THR A 114 -1.37 -8.55 -8.32
N ILE A 115 -1.29 -9.72 -7.66
CA ILE A 115 -2.39 -10.69 -7.61
C ILE A 115 -3.62 -10.06 -6.97
N LEU A 116 -3.49 -9.45 -5.77
CA LEU A 116 -4.61 -8.85 -5.05
C LEU A 116 -5.22 -7.67 -5.83
N SER A 117 -4.38 -6.83 -6.44
CA SER A 117 -4.86 -5.74 -7.29
C SER A 117 -5.63 -6.26 -8.51
N SER A 118 -5.10 -7.28 -9.21
CA SER A 118 -5.73 -7.85 -10.40
C SER A 118 -7.07 -8.51 -10.07
N LEU A 119 -7.14 -9.26 -8.97
CA LEU A 119 -8.38 -9.87 -8.51
C LEU A 119 -9.41 -8.82 -8.13
N PHE A 120 -9.01 -7.77 -7.43
CA PHE A 120 -9.90 -6.68 -7.03
C PHE A 120 -10.40 -5.90 -8.24
N VAL A 121 -9.54 -5.58 -9.20
CA VAL A 121 -9.94 -4.93 -10.47
C VAL A 121 -10.94 -5.78 -11.25
N ARG A 122 -10.66 -7.08 -11.38
CA ARG A 122 -11.56 -8.03 -12.08
C ARG A 122 -12.99 -7.98 -11.51
N ASP A 123 -13.12 -7.95 -10.18
CA ASP A 123 -14.43 -8.09 -9.53
C ASP A 123 -15.12 -6.73 -9.27
N TYR A 124 -14.35 -5.62 -9.18
CA TYR A 124 -14.86 -4.32 -8.75
C TYR A 124 -14.67 -3.16 -9.75
N SER A 125 -14.10 -3.39 -10.95
CA SER A 125 -13.82 -2.32 -11.92
C SER A 125 -15.05 -1.47 -12.26
N MET A 126 -16.25 -2.05 -12.29
CA MET A 126 -17.49 -1.37 -12.64
C MET A 126 -18.37 -1.01 -11.43
N VAL A 127 -17.86 -1.14 -10.20
CA VAL A 127 -18.59 -0.82 -8.98
C VAL A 127 -18.30 0.62 -8.53
N ASP A 128 -19.35 1.44 -8.46
CA ASP A 128 -19.22 2.85 -8.07
C ASP A 128 -18.66 3.03 -6.65
N GLY A 129 -17.76 4.00 -6.51
CA GLY A 129 -17.16 4.40 -5.23
C GLY A 129 -16.09 3.45 -4.70
N THR A 130 -15.63 2.49 -5.54
CA THR A 130 -14.55 1.61 -5.15
C THR A 130 -13.18 2.22 -5.42
N GLN A 131 -12.22 1.93 -4.53
CA GLN A 131 -10.84 2.42 -4.64
C GLN A 131 -9.82 1.32 -4.34
N LEU A 132 -8.78 1.28 -5.16
CA LEU A 132 -7.56 0.49 -4.93
C LEU A 132 -6.43 1.46 -4.60
N ILE A 133 -5.82 1.34 -3.43
CA ILE A 133 -4.68 2.16 -3.04
C ILE A 133 -3.47 1.26 -2.81
N ASN A 134 -2.43 1.45 -3.61
CA ASN A 134 -1.17 0.75 -3.47
C ASN A 134 -0.14 1.65 -2.78
N VAL A 135 0.54 1.12 -1.76
CA VAL A 135 1.58 1.87 -1.03
C VAL A 135 2.93 1.58 -1.66
N SER A 136 3.43 2.57 -2.40
CA SER A 136 4.78 2.60 -2.95
C SER A 136 5.78 3.18 -1.93
N SER A 137 6.61 4.09 -2.34
CA SER A 137 7.62 4.83 -1.56
C SER A 137 8.12 6.02 -2.39
N GLY A 138 8.76 7.01 -1.77
CA GLY A 138 9.64 7.93 -2.48
C GLY A 138 10.71 7.20 -3.29
N GLY A 139 11.17 6.04 -2.78
CA GLY A 139 12.04 5.10 -3.52
C GLY A 139 11.39 4.45 -4.75
N GLY A 140 10.11 4.68 -5.02
CA GLY A 140 9.42 4.31 -6.27
C GLY A 140 9.44 5.41 -7.34
N TYR A 141 10.07 6.55 -7.04
CA TYR A 141 10.28 7.69 -7.94
C TYR A 141 11.73 8.19 -7.93
N THR A 142 12.53 7.70 -6.98
CA THR A 142 13.96 8.06 -6.83
C THR A 142 14.74 6.82 -6.42
N ILE A 143 15.91 6.63 -7.01
CA ILE A 143 16.81 5.52 -6.69
C ILE A 143 17.70 5.93 -5.52
N VAL A 144 17.82 5.07 -4.52
CA VAL A 144 18.63 5.27 -3.33
C VAL A 144 19.76 4.22 -3.31
N ALA A 145 20.99 4.64 -3.04
CA ALA A 145 22.11 3.74 -2.84
C ALA A 145 21.80 2.73 -1.72
N ASP A 146 22.35 1.52 -1.83
CA ASP A 146 22.14 0.41 -0.90
C ASP A 146 20.68 -0.05 -0.73
N ALA A 147 19.76 0.57 -1.46
CA ALA A 147 18.33 0.20 -1.51
C ALA A 147 17.85 -0.14 -2.94
N VAL A 148 18.77 -0.51 -3.85
CA VAL A 148 18.50 -0.65 -5.28
C VAL A 148 17.37 -1.63 -5.55
N THR A 149 17.42 -2.84 -4.98
CA THR A 149 16.37 -3.85 -5.17
C THR A 149 15.04 -3.40 -4.58
N TYR A 150 15.06 -2.78 -3.38
CA TYR A 150 13.84 -2.21 -2.78
C TYR A 150 13.24 -1.12 -3.67
N CYS A 151 14.05 -0.15 -4.12
CA CYS A 151 13.59 0.88 -5.05
C CYS A 151 12.98 0.27 -6.32
N ALA A 152 13.60 -0.75 -6.90
CA ALA A 152 13.06 -1.44 -8.07
C ALA A 152 11.66 -2.02 -7.79
N THR A 153 11.44 -2.63 -6.61
CA THR A 153 10.08 -3.09 -6.24
C THR A 153 9.08 -1.95 -6.14
N LYS A 154 9.51 -0.79 -5.64
CA LYS A 154 8.64 0.38 -5.46
C LYS A 154 8.41 1.15 -6.75
N PHE A 155 9.38 1.19 -7.67
CA PHE A 155 9.15 1.63 -9.05
C PHE A 155 8.13 0.77 -9.76
N TYR A 156 8.20 -0.57 -9.57
CA TYR A 156 7.17 -1.47 -10.07
C TYR A 156 5.78 -1.05 -9.57
N VAL A 157 5.61 -0.86 -8.25
CA VAL A 157 4.33 -0.48 -7.64
C VAL A 157 3.82 0.85 -8.19
N SER A 158 4.70 1.85 -8.32
CA SER A 158 4.35 3.17 -8.87
C SER A 158 3.91 3.06 -10.33
N ALA A 159 4.73 2.45 -11.18
CA ALA A 159 4.44 2.28 -12.60
C ALA A 159 3.18 1.42 -12.85
N PHE A 160 3.04 0.32 -12.10
CA PHE A 160 1.87 -0.55 -12.17
C PHE A 160 0.58 0.21 -11.84
N THR A 161 0.59 0.99 -10.75
CA THR A 161 -0.62 1.67 -10.27
C THR A 161 -1.00 2.85 -11.14
N GLU A 162 -0.03 3.66 -11.58
CA GLU A 162 -0.30 4.76 -12.51
C GLU A 162 -0.76 4.24 -13.88
N GLY A 163 -0.12 3.17 -14.39
CA GLY A 163 -0.55 2.49 -15.62
C GLY A 163 -1.98 1.94 -15.50
N LEU A 164 -2.28 1.27 -14.39
CA LEU A 164 -3.62 0.77 -14.10
C LEU A 164 -4.66 1.89 -14.03
N SER A 165 -4.32 3.03 -13.42
CA SER A 165 -5.22 4.19 -13.38
C SER A 165 -5.58 4.70 -14.79
N HIS A 166 -4.60 4.75 -15.71
CA HIS A 166 -4.85 5.09 -17.12
C HIS A 166 -5.74 4.08 -17.81
N GLU A 167 -5.44 2.78 -17.66
CA GLU A 167 -6.20 1.70 -18.27
C GLU A 167 -7.66 1.69 -17.81
N LEU A 168 -7.91 1.82 -16.50
CA LEU A 168 -9.25 1.90 -15.93
C LEU A 168 -10.03 3.10 -16.50
N LYS A 169 -9.37 4.24 -16.62
CA LYS A 169 -9.98 5.45 -17.22
C LYS A 169 -10.34 5.25 -18.68
N GLU A 170 -9.46 4.66 -19.49
CA GLU A 170 -9.72 4.36 -20.89
C GLU A 170 -10.88 3.36 -21.07
N GLN A 171 -11.03 2.42 -20.15
CA GLN A 171 -12.12 1.43 -20.14
C GLN A 171 -13.44 1.99 -19.59
N GLY A 172 -13.48 3.23 -19.10
CA GLY A 172 -14.67 3.82 -18.47
C GLY A 172 -15.03 3.16 -17.13
N ALA A 173 -14.05 2.55 -16.47
CA ALA A 173 -14.22 1.90 -15.18
C ALA A 173 -14.64 2.92 -14.10
N LYS A 174 -15.29 2.40 -13.05
CA LYS A 174 -15.73 3.16 -11.88
C LYS A 174 -14.72 3.10 -10.75
N LEU A 175 -13.96 2.01 -10.68
CA LEU A 175 -12.86 1.83 -9.75
C LEU A 175 -11.76 2.86 -10.00
N GLN A 176 -11.26 3.48 -8.94
CA GLN A 176 -10.10 4.36 -8.97
C GLN A 176 -8.86 3.64 -8.43
N ALA A 177 -7.78 3.62 -9.19
CA ALA A 177 -6.48 3.15 -8.73
C ALA A 177 -5.60 4.34 -8.34
N LYS A 178 -5.03 4.29 -7.12
CA LYS A 178 -4.22 5.37 -6.53
C LYS A 178 -2.95 4.81 -5.91
N VAL A 179 -1.88 5.59 -5.90
CA VAL A 179 -0.62 5.24 -5.27
C VAL A 179 -0.23 6.25 -4.20
N LEU A 180 0.01 5.76 -2.98
CA LEU A 180 0.65 6.55 -1.93
C LEU A 180 2.15 6.24 -1.94
N ALA A 181 2.98 7.27 -2.01
CA ALA A 181 4.43 7.17 -1.99
C ALA A 181 5.01 7.88 -0.76
N PRO A 182 5.11 7.18 0.38
CA PRO A 182 5.71 7.70 1.60
C PRO A 182 7.17 8.10 1.41
N GLY A 183 7.61 9.16 2.09
CA GLY A 183 9.01 9.38 2.41
C GLY A 183 9.49 8.48 3.54
N ALA A 184 10.71 8.72 4.02
CA ALA A 184 11.17 8.10 5.26
C ALA A 184 10.15 8.43 6.36
N THR A 185 9.63 7.40 7.02
CA THR A 185 8.53 7.51 7.99
C THR A 185 8.93 6.80 9.27
N GLU A 186 8.72 7.44 10.41
CA GLU A 186 9.02 6.86 11.71
C GLU A 186 8.12 5.64 11.98
N THR A 187 8.69 4.46 11.77
CA THR A 187 8.05 3.16 11.94
C THR A 187 9.11 2.08 12.22
N GLU A 188 8.68 0.84 12.43
CA GLU A 188 9.58 -0.32 12.50
C GLU A 188 10.26 -0.65 11.13
N PHE A 189 9.89 0.06 10.06
CA PHE A 189 10.35 -0.26 8.70
C PHE A 189 11.88 -0.15 8.57
N ALA A 190 12.48 0.95 9.06
CA ALA A 190 13.93 1.15 8.97
C ALA A 190 14.69 0.07 9.74
N LYS A 191 14.28 -0.21 10.98
CA LYS A 191 14.90 -1.26 11.80
C LYS A 191 14.93 -2.61 11.07
N ARG A 192 13.81 -3.00 10.45
CA ARG A 192 13.69 -4.25 9.70
C ARG A 192 14.45 -4.23 8.38
N SER A 193 14.57 -3.05 7.74
CA SER A 193 15.26 -2.91 6.46
C SER A 193 16.78 -2.99 6.61
N PHE A 194 17.31 -2.49 7.72
CA PHE A 194 18.74 -2.53 8.05
C PHE A 194 19.14 -3.74 8.92
N ASP A 195 18.18 -4.54 9.39
CA ASP A 195 18.39 -5.64 10.35
C ASP A 195 19.07 -5.16 11.67
N ILE A 196 18.60 -4.04 12.23
CA ILE A 196 19.11 -3.41 13.46
C ILE A 196 18.01 -3.24 14.50
N ASP A 197 18.38 -3.23 15.78
CA ASP A 197 17.45 -3.08 16.89
C ASP A 197 16.98 -1.65 17.08
N GLU A 198 17.83 -0.65 16.77
CA GLU A 198 17.52 0.76 16.91
C GLU A 198 17.89 1.55 15.66
N PHE A 199 17.05 2.50 15.26
CA PHE A 199 17.29 3.43 14.18
C PHE A 199 16.91 4.84 14.62
N GLN A 200 17.85 5.78 14.52
CA GLN A 200 17.64 7.19 14.90
C GLN A 200 17.31 8.02 13.67
N TYR A 201 16.03 8.27 13.43
CA TYR A 201 15.56 9.05 12.29
C TYR A 201 16.12 10.47 12.30
N ASP A 202 16.16 11.14 13.43
CA ASP A 202 16.60 12.55 13.59
C ASP A 202 18.03 12.80 13.10
N THR A 203 18.88 11.78 13.08
CA THR A 203 20.28 11.90 12.65
C THR A 203 20.47 11.64 11.16
N VAL A 204 19.52 10.99 10.50
CA VAL A 204 19.65 10.52 9.11
C VAL A 204 18.76 11.30 8.17
N VAL A 205 17.59 11.75 8.64
CA VAL A 205 16.60 12.43 7.81
C VAL A 205 16.23 13.78 8.45
N PRO A 206 16.41 14.91 7.74
CA PRO A 206 16.15 16.24 8.32
C PRO A 206 14.70 16.48 8.74
N LYS A 207 13.76 15.82 8.05
CA LYS A 207 12.33 15.91 8.32
C LYS A 207 11.67 14.62 7.86
N PHE A 208 10.89 14.01 8.72
CA PHE A 208 10.15 12.79 8.39
C PHE A 208 8.73 12.82 8.98
N PRO A 209 7.73 12.33 8.26
CA PRO A 209 6.38 12.19 8.79
C PRO A 209 6.31 11.01 9.76
N THR A 210 5.45 11.14 10.75
CA THR A 210 5.04 10.00 11.59
C THR A 210 4.09 9.08 10.81
N ALA A 211 3.92 7.83 11.27
CA ALA A 211 2.93 6.92 10.69
C ALA A 211 1.51 7.51 10.71
N LYS A 212 1.16 8.27 11.76
CA LYS A 212 -0.14 8.95 11.89
C LYS A 212 -0.31 10.06 10.82
N GLN A 213 0.74 10.84 10.56
CA GLN A 213 0.70 11.83 9.47
C GLN A 213 0.55 11.15 8.10
N MET A 214 1.24 10.03 7.88
CA MET A 214 1.08 9.26 6.64
C MET A 214 -0.32 8.66 6.49
N ALA A 215 -0.97 8.26 7.58
CA ALA A 215 -2.37 7.84 7.55
C ALA A 215 -3.30 9.00 7.18
N GLN A 216 -3.02 10.23 7.61
CA GLN A 216 -3.77 11.39 7.15
C GLN A 216 -3.55 11.65 5.65
N PHE A 217 -2.31 11.54 5.15
CA PHE A 217 -2.02 11.65 3.72
C PHE A 217 -2.70 10.55 2.88
N MET A 218 -2.85 9.35 3.45
CA MET A 218 -3.66 8.29 2.85
C MET A 218 -5.13 8.71 2.70
N LEU A 219 -5.72 9.33 3.74
CA LEU A 219 -7.08 9.85 3.68
C LEU A 219 -7.22 11.02 2.70
N ASP A 220 -6.24 11.93 2.66
CA ASP A 220 -6.25 13.06 1.71
C ASP A 220 -6.20 12.54 0.25
N LEU A 221 -5.40 11.50 -0.01
CA LEU A 221 -5.39 10.83 -1.31
C LEU A 221 -6.72 10.12 -1.59
N TYR A 222 -7.25 9.40 -0.62
CA TYR A 222 -8.54 8.71 -0.72
C TYR A 222 -9.67 9.67 -1.10
N ASP A 223 -9.74 10.86 -0.50
CA ASP A 223 -10.78 11.87 -0.74
C ASP A 223 -10.57 12.65 -2.06
N SER A 224 -9.36 12.64 -2.62
CA SER A 224 -9.02 13.42 -3.81
C SER A 224 -9.40 12.74 -5.11
N ASP A 225 -9.38 13.49 -6.21
CA ASP A 225 -9.43 13.01 -7.59
C ASP A 225 -8.04 12.62 -8.15
N LYS A 226 -6.98 12.78 -7.34
CA LYS A 226 -5.60 12.55 -7.75
C LYS A 226 -5.22 11.08 -7.68
N VAL A 227 -4.25 10.71 -8.50
CA VAL A 227 -3.74 9.33 -8.60
C VAL A 227 -2.56 9.11 -7.69
N VAL A 228 -1.72 10.12 -7.51
CA VAL A 228 -0.46 10.01 -6.77
C VAL A 228 -0.48 10.91 -5.54
N GLY A 229 -0.25 10.34 -4.38
CA GLY A 229 0.09 11.06 -3.14
C GLY A 229 1.56 10.83 -2.83
N LEU A 230 2.41 11.83 -3.01
CA LEU A 230 3.87 11.72 -2.91
C LEU A 230 4.41 12.62 -1.81
N VAL A 231 5.26 12.07 -0.94
CA VAL A 231 6.17 12.86 -0.11
C VAL A 231 7.45 13.10 -0.92
N ASP A 232 7.66 14.34 -1.34
CA ASP A 232 8.82 14.74 -2.14
C ASP A 232 10.12 14.57 -1.36
N GLY A 233 11.10 13.89 -1.96
CA GLY A 233 12.37 13.54 -1.29
C GLY A 233 13.31 14.73 -1.05
N SER A 234 13.08 15.88 -1.69
CA SER A 234 13.90 17.08 -1.54
C SER A 234 13.29 18.11 -0.57
N THR A 235 11.98 18.30 -0.64
CA THR A 235 11.24 19.27 0.19
C THR A 235 10.60 18.64 1.41
N TYR A 236 10.44 17.31 1.43
CA TYR A 236 9.71 16.53 2.43
C TYR A 236 8.24 16.94 2.59
N ASN A 237 7.69 17.63 1.59
CA ASN A 237 6.28 18.02 1.58
C ASN A 237 5.44 16.91 0.91
N TYR A 238 4.23 16.75 1.41
CA TYR A 238 3.24 15.90 0.77
C TYR A 238 2.52 16.66 -0.36
N GLU A 239 2.39 16.02 -1.50
CA GLU A 239 1.74 16.58 -2.68
C GLU A 239 0.80 15.55 -3.33
N LEU A 240 -0.37 16.03 -3.74
CA LEU A 240 -1.32 15.28 -4.56
C LEU A 240 -1.10 15.60 -6.04
N LYS A 241 -0.84 14.57 -6.85
CA LYS A 241 -0.47 14.71 -8.27
C LYS A 241 -1.35 13.85 -9.18
N ASN A 242 -1.43 14.27 -10.43
CA ASN A 242 -1.82 13.39 -11.53
C ASN A 242 -0.69 12.38 -11.80
N PRO A 243 -0.92 11.34 -12.63
CA PRO A 243 0.14 10.40 -13.00
C PRO A 243 1.43 11.12 -13.42
N ILE A 244 2.57 10.61 -12.93
CA ILE A 244 3.90 11.19 -13.15
C ILE A 244 4.59 10.53 -14.34
N PHE A 245 4.39 9.21 -14.51
CA PHE A 245 5.00 8.47 -15.61
C PHE A 245 4.32 8.75 -16.93
N ASN A 246 5.12 8.81 -18.01
CA ASN A 246 4.59 8.93 -19.36
C ASN A 246 3.78 7.69 -19.73
N PHE A 247 2.60 7.91 -20.28
CA PHE A 247 1.72 6.86 -20.77
C PHE A 247 1.64 6.91 -22.31
N ALA A 248 1.99 5.79 -22.95
CA ALA A 248 1.91 5.68 -24.41
C ALA A 248 0.49 5.29 -24.84
N VAL A 249 -0.23 6.21 -25.44
CA VAL A 249 -1.55 5.93 -26.04
C VAL A 249 -1.38 5.02 -27.25
N ARG A 250 -2.03 3.84 -27.25
CA ARG A 250 -2.13 3.02 -28.46
C ARG A 250 -2.95 3.78 -29.50
N LYS A 251 -2.34 4.13 -30.63
CA LYS A 251 -3.13 4.51 -31.84
C LYS A 251 -3.90 3.25 -32.26
N THR A 252 -5.18 3.19 -31.96
CA THR A 252 -6.05 2.23 -32.63
C THR A 252 -6.02 2.58 -34.10
N ASN A 253 -5.37 1.76 -34.94
CA ASN A 253 -5.60 1.81 -36.37
C ASN A 253 -7.09 1.47 -36.55
N SER A 254 -7.91 2.49 -36.70
CA SER A 254 -9.22 2.38 -37.31
C SER A 254 -8.98 2.01 -38.79
N SER A 255 -8.85 0.71 -39.02
CA SER A 255 -8.97 0.17 -40.38
C SER A 255 -10.41 0.40 -40.80
N SER A 256 -10.53 1.35 -41.72
CA SER A 256 -11.67 1.58 -42.60
C SER A 256 -12.11 0.29 -43.30
#